data_c8882a99eee682da92326b8fb6daf928
#
_entry.id   c8882a99eee682da92326b8fb6daf928
#
_cell.length_a   1.000
_cell.length_b   1.000
_cell.length_c   1.000
_cell.angle_alpha   90.00
_cell.angle_beta   90.00
_cell.angle_gamma   90.00
#
_symmetry.space_group_name_H-M   'P 1'
#
loop_
_entity.id
_entity.type
_entity.pdbx_description
1 polymer ?
#
loop_
_entity_poly.entity_id
_entity_poly.type
_entity_poly.pdbx_seq_one_letter_code
_entity_poly.pdbx_strand_id
1 'polypeptide(L)'
;MRSLRRLIDAAVAIAAVLCAVSIATAQTPTADTLFDDGVVHEIRLTMNARDWESLKANFQLNDYYPTYFTWNGVTVQNVAVRSRGLGSRSGSKPGLRVDFDRYAKNQTLLGLTSIVLRNNTQDPSGLHERIAMKVFARMQRPAPRTAHARLFVNGQYVGLYLIVEAVDKRFLTRHFSQNDGYLYEYEWENAYYFEDKGTNPSSYSPRPFAPKTHEKDPQPKPLAEMIRVINSTPQADFIRAAGEYVDLRQFVMQAAIENFLADNDGLLGYAGMNNFYLYRFEHSQLSTVIPWDLSEAFKSGPRHPIWFNIFDVPAHLRNHLMDKAMATVDLHNLYLDTLLAAAQNASGAWLEGEIMRAYHQIRESAYQDPAKPFSDEQFEQDVQVMLEFARLRGPFVIADVLRSR
;
A
#
# COMPACT_ATOMS: atom_id res chain seq x y z
N MET A 1 39.30 58.24 -24.31
CA MET A 1 39.60 57.36 -23.14
C MET A 1 38.42 57.12 -22.17
N ARG A 2 37.52 58.11 -21.94
CA ARG A 2 36.35 57.86 -21.02
C ARG A 2 35.26 56.91 -21.60
N SER A 3 35.07 56.83 -22.91
CA SER A 3 34.09 55.96 -23.55
C SER A 3 34.51 54.45 -23.56
N LEU A 4 35.84 54.26 -23.70
CA LEU A 4 36.36 52.86 -23.71
C LEU A 4 36.32 52.21 -22.35
N ARG A 5 36.50 52.93 -21.25
CA ARG A 5 36.33 52.41 -19.86
C ARG A 5 34.90 52.05 -19.58
N ARG A 6 33.90 52.79 -20.01
CA ARG A 6 32.48 52.47 -19.81
C ARG A 6 32.04 51.18 -20.54
N LEU A 7 32.63 50.92 -21.70
CA LEU A 7 32.38 49.67 -22.44
C LEU A 7 33.02 48.46 -21.78
N ILE A 8 34.19 48.63 -21.17
CA ILE A 8 34.88 47.56 -20.42
C ILE A 8 34.13 47.26 -19.11
N ASP A 9 33.70 48.29 -18.39
CA ASP A 9 32.92 48.10 -17.13
C ASP A 9 31.55 47.49 -17.39
N ALA A 10 30.89 47.77 -18.51
CA ALA A 10 29.64 47.15 -18.93
C ALA A 10 29.85 45.69 -19.35
N ALA A 11 30.95 45.35 -20.04
CA ALA A 11 31.28 43.98 -20.44
C ALA A 11 31.61 43.08 -19.21
N VAL A 12 32.31 43.65 -18.20
CA VAL A 12 32.62 42.92 -16.95
C VAL A 12 31.35 42.69 -16.10
N ALA A 13 30.42 43.68 -16.08
CA ALA A 13 29.14 43.52 -15.37
C ALA A 13 28.23 42.45 -16.03
N ILE A 14 28.21 42.37 -17.37
CA ILE A 14 27.45 41.34 -18.10
C ILE A 14 28.08 39.95 -17.92
N ALA A 15 29.40 39.83 -17.88
CA ALA A 15 30.10 38.57 -17.61
C ALA A 15 29.86 38.05 -16.16
N ALA A 16 29.72 38.97 -15.19
CA ALA A 16 29.42 38.63 -13.80
C ALA A 16 27.95 38.16 -13.59
N VAL A 17 27.02 38.63 -14.41
CA VAL A 17 25.60 38.21 -14.36
C VAL A 17 25.37 36.85 -15.04
N LEU A 18 26.20 36.48 -16.01
CA LEU A 18 26.10 35.17 -16.70
C LEU A 18 26.77 34.00 -15.95
N CYS A 19 27.54 34.25 -14.89
CA CYS A 19 28.16 33.23 -14.05
C CYS A 19 27.38 32.91 -12.77
N ALA A 20 26.19 33.46 -12.57
CA ALA A 20 25.24 32.93 -11.62
C ALA A 20 24.54 31.67 -12.20
N VAL A 21 25.32 30.67 -12.62
CA VAL A 21 24.85 29.32 -12.76
C VAL A 21 24.43 28.93 -11.37
N SER A 22 23.12 28.88 -11.14
CA SER A 22 22.54 28.26 -9.96
C SER A 22 23.11 26.85 -9.88
N ILE A 23 24.11 26.63 -9.04
CA ILE A 23 24.47 25.30 -8.59
C ILE A 23 23.24 24.87 -7.80
N ALA A 24 22.27 24.26 -8.49
CA ALA A 24 21.24 23.45 -7.84
C ALA A 24 22.05 22.41 -7.08
N THR A 25 22.22 22.62 -5.78
CA THR A 25 22.75 21.57 -4.91
C THR A 25 21.85 20.38 -5.10
N ALA A 26 22.34 19.37 -5.82
CA ALA A 26 21.61 18.10 -5.98
C ALA A 26 21.32 17.61 -4.56
N GLN A 27 20.05 17.71 -4.17
CA GLN A 27 19.62 17.27 -2.85
C GLN A 27 19.96 15.79 -2.71
N THR A 28 20.66 15.42 -1.66
CA THR A 28 21.01 14.01 -1.43
C THR A 28 19.74 13.18 -1.46
N PRO A 29 19.66 12.15 -2.30
CA PRO A 29 18.48 11.30 -2.40
C PRO A 29 18.09 10.71 -1.04
N THR A 30 16.81 10.71 -0.72
CA THR A 30 16.22 10.12 0.48
C THR A 30 15.22 9.03 0.08
N ALA A 31 14.65 8.33 1.06
CA ALA A 31 13.56 7.41 0.78
C ALA A 31 12.36 8.12 0.10
N ASP A 32 12.10 9.40 0.43
CA ASP A 32 11.03 10.17 -0.24
C ASP A 32 11.30 10.33 -1.73
N THR A 33 12.57 10.44 -2.14
CA THR A 33 12.93 10.50 -3.57
C THR A 33 12.61 9.19 -4.31
N LEU A 34 12.77 8.02 -3.65
CA LEU A 34 12.39 6.72 -4.24
C LEU A 34 10.86 6.58 -4.36
N PHE A 35 10.12 7.18 -3.44
CA PHE A 35 8.66 7.18 -3.44
C PHE A 35 8.08 8.47 -4.02
N ASP A 36 8.88 9.26 -4.75
CA ASP A 36 8.36 10.38 -5.54
C ASP A 36 7.47 9.83 -6.67
N ASP A 37 6.18 9.95 -6.50
CA ASP A 37 5.18 9.51 -7.46
C ASP A 37 4.94 10.51 -8.61
N GLY A 38 5.72 11.60 -8.65
CA GLY A 38 5.77 12.54 -9.76
C GLY A 38 6.51 12.00 -10.99
N VAL A 39 7.28 10.92 -10.82
CA VAL A 39 8.10 10.34 -11.90
C VAL A 39 7.89 8.82 -12.02
N VAL A 40 8.13 8.25 -13.20
CA VAL A 40 8.31 6.80 -13.36
C VAL A 40 9.78 6.49 -13.17
N HIS A 41 10.09 5.78 -12.10
CA HIS A 41 11.47 5.38 -11.79
C HIS A 41 12.00 4.33 -12.76
N GLU A 42 13.30 4.16 -12.78
CA GLU A 42 13.96 3.03 -13.41
C GLU A 42 14.68 2.21 -12.35
N ILE A 43 14.35 0.92 -12.26
CA ILE A 43 15.01 -0.04 -11.38
C ILE A 43 15.70 -1.10 -12.27
N ARG A 44 16.95 -1.41 -11.95
CA ARG A 44 17.72 -2.45 -12.63
C ARG A 44 18.17 -3.49 -11.61
N LEU A 45 17.87 -4.76 -11.92
CA LEU A 45 18.42 -5.92 -11.23
C LEU A 45 19.44 -6.59 -12.14
N THR A 46 20.65 -6.80 -11.62
CA THR A 46 21.69 -7.57 -12.32
C THR A 46 21.99 -8.82 -11.52
N MET A 47 21.64 -9.97 -12.06
CA MET A 47 21.74 -11.25 -11.39
C MET A 47 22.13 -12.38 -12.34
N ASN A 48 22.46 -13.55 -11.80
CA ASN A 48 22.70 -14.71 -12.63
C ASN A 48 21.46 -15.04 -13.47
N ALA A 49 21.63 -15.26 -14.77
CA ALA A 49 20.50 -15.54 -15.66
C ALA A 49 19.76 -16.83 -15.27
N ARG A 50 20.46 -17.86 -14.76
CA ARG A 50 19.83 -19.10 -14.26
C ARG A 50 18.99 -18.84 -13.01
N ASP A 51 19.44 -17.95 -12.12
CA ASP A 51 18.70 -17.58 -10.92
C ASP A 51 17.40 -16.85 -11.26
N TRP A 52 17.44 -15.97 -12.28
CA TRP A 52 16.21 -15.31 -12.77
C TRP A 52 15.23 -16.32 -13.38
N GLU A 53 15.70 -17.25 -14.19
CA GLU A 53 14.83 -18.30 -14.74
C GLU A 53 14.30 -19.24 -13.63
N SER A 54 15.13 -19.56 -12.63
CA SER A 54 14.71 -20.35 -11.47
C SER A 54 13.64 -19.63 -10.64
N LEU A 55 13.78 -18.31 -10.40
CA LEU A 55 12.78 -17.50 -9.70
C LEU A 55 11.45 -17.52 -10.44
N LYS A 56 11.47 -17.39 -11.78
CA LYS A 56 10.25 -17.45 -12.61
C LYS A 56 9.63 -18.87 -12.64
N ALA A 57 10.44 -19.90 -12.77
CA ALA A 57 9.97 -21.29 -12.79
C ALA A 57 9.38 -21.71 -11.42
N ASN A 58 9.98 -21.25 -10.35
CA ASN A 58 9.59 -21.56 -8.96
C ASN A 58 8.88 -20.38 -8.28
N PHE A 59 8.11 -19.62 -9.03
CA PHE A 59 7.47 -18.38 -8.54
C PHE A 59 6.56 -18.57 -7.33
N GLN A 60 6.10 -19.77 -7.05
CA GLN A 60 5.31 -20.12 -5.87
C GLN A 60 6.16 -20.24 -4.59
N LEU A 61 7.47 -20.41 -4.72
CA LEU A 61 8.37 -20.55 -3.59
C LEU A 61 8.84 -19.18 -3.08
N ASN A 62 9.37 -19.16 -1.87
CA ASN A 62 9.93 -17.97 -1.23
C ASN A 62 11.47 -17.97 -1.26
N ASP A 63 12.06 -18.62 -2.26
CA ASP A 63 13.51 -18.74 -2.40
C ASP A 63 14.12 -17.41 -2.80
N TYR A 64 15.20 -17.04 -2.11
CA TYR A 64 15.94 -15.80 -2.36
C TYR A 64 17.13 -16.04 -3.28
N TYR A 65 17.30 -15.11 -4.20
CA TYR A 65 18.39 -15.10 -5.18
C TYR A 65 19.23 -13.82 -5.03
N PRO A 66 20.55 -13.89 -5.13
CA PRO A 66 21.41 -12.72 -5.04
C PRO A 66 21.31 -11.86 -6.30
N THR A 67 21.30 -10.54 -6.11
CA THR A 67 21.28 -9.56 -7.20
C THR A 67 22.03 -8.30 -6.81
N TYR A 68 22.39 -7.49 -7.81
CA TYR A 68 22.74 -6.09 -7.67
C TYR A 68 21.51 -5.27 -8.00
N PHE A 69 21.18 -4.32 -7.15
CA PHE A 69 20.07 -3.41 -7.33
C PHE A 69 20.61 -2.03 -7.72
N THR A 70 20.17 -1.48 -8.84
CA THR A 70 20.55 -0.14 -9.27
C THR A 70 19.33 0.75 -9.42
N TRP A 71 19.38 1.93 -8.81
CA TRP A 71 18.39 2.99 -8.93
C TRP A 71 19.09 4.35 -8.91
N ASN A 72 18.70 5.27 -9.81
CA ASN A 72 19.23 6.64 -9.89
C ASN A 72 20.76 6.71 -9.83
N GLY A 73 21.45 5.83 -10.57
CA GLY A 73 22.91 5.74 -10.61
C GLY A 73 23.57 5.11 -9.36
N VAL A 74 22.83 4.82 -8.32
CA VAL A 74 23.33 4.14 -7.11
C VAL A 74 23.14 2.63 -7.26
N THR A 75 24.21 1.88 -7.08
CA THR A 75 24.17 0.40 -7.10
C THR A 75 24.44 -0.16 -5.70
N VAL A 76 23.52 -1.00 -5.22
CA VAL A 76 23.65 -1.78 -3.98
C VAL A 76 23.93 -3.22 -4.36
N GLN A 77 25.04 -3.78 -3.84
CA GLN A 77 25.45 -5.16 -4.08
C GLN A 77 24.89 -6.10 -3.00
N ASN A 78 24.93 -7.40 -3.26
CA ASN A 78 24.48 -8.43 -2.30
C ASN A 78 23.04 -8.23 -1.81
N VAL A 79 22.16 -7.76 -2.68
CA VAL A 79 20.73 -7.63 -2.42
C VAL A 79 20.07 -8.98 -2.67
N ALA A 80 19.09 -9.32 -1.88
CA ALA A 80 18.29 -10.53 -2.05
C ALA A 80 16.96 -10.21 -2.73
N VAL A 81 16.59 -10.98 -3.73
CA VAL A 81 15.28 -10.87 -4.39
C VAL A 81 14.55 -12.21 -4.35
N ARG A 82 13.25 -12.19 -4.12
CA ARG A 82 12.38 -13.36 -4.21
C ARG A 82 11.03 -13.02 -4.82
N SER A 83 10.35 -14.05 -5.34
CA SER A 83 8.93 -13.93 -5.67
C SER A 83 8.08 -13.69 -4.42
N ARG A 84 6.99 -12.93 -4.56
CA ARG A 84 6.01 -12.67 -3.51
C ARG A 84 4.58 -12.55 -4.06
N GLY A 85 3.62 -12.58 -3.13
CA GLY A 85 2.19 -12.54 -3.39
C GLY A 85 1.52 -13.82 -2.93
N LEU A 86 0.22 -13.91 -3.09
CA LEU A 86 -0.58 -15.13 -2.98
C LEU A 86 -1.30 -15.34 -4.31
N GLY A 87 -2.45 -14.70 -4.55
CA GLY A 87 -3.19 -14.78 -5.81
C GLY A 87 -2.53 -14.08 -6.99
N SER A 88 -1.68 -13.09 -6.74
CA SER A 88 -0.95 -12.31 -7.77
C SER A 88 0.36 -12.95 -8.25
N ARG A 89 0.76 -14.13 -7.75
CA ARG A 89 2.01 -14.79 -8.17
C ARG A 89 1.95 -15.19 -9.64
N SER A 90 3.01 -14.93 -10.37
CA SER A 90 3.12 -15.17 -11.81
C SER A 90 4.54 -15.56 -12.18
N GLY A 91 4.68 -16.59 -13.01
CA GLY A 91 5.97 -17.00 -13.57
C GLY A 91 6.43 -16.13 -14.76
N SER A 92 5.50 -15.47 -15.45
CA SER A 92 5.83 -14.56 -16.54
C SER A 92 6.21 -13.17 -16.04
N LYS A 93 5.52 -12.69 -14.99
CA LYS A 93 5.75 -11.37 -14.38
C LYS A 93 5.69 -11.51 -12.85
N PRO A 94 6.73 -12.02 -12.18
CA PRO A 94 6.69 -12.24 -10.75
C PRO A 94 6.63 -10.92 -9.97
N GLY A 95 5.71 -10.82 -9.00
CA GLY A 95 5.81 -9.82 -7.95
C GLY A 95 7.06 -10.08 -7.12
N LEU A 96 7.80 -9.04 -6.72
CA LEU A 96 9.10 -9.21 -6.07
C LEU A 96 9.13 -8.56 -4.69
N ARG A 97 9.81 -9.21 -3.76
CA ARG A 97 10.38 -8.61 -2.57
C ARG A 97 11.87 -8.42 -2.79
N VAL A 98 12.36 -7.22 -2.54
CA VAL A 98 13.76 -6.85 -2.59
C VAL A 98 14.21 -6.57 -1.17
N ASP A 99 15.13 -7.37 -0.62
CA ASP A 99 15.70 -7.25 0.71
C ASP A 99 17.16 -6.81 0.61
N PHE A 100 17.47 -5.64 1.18
CA PHE A 100 18.80 -5.06 1.12
C PHE A 100 19.75 -5.62 2.18
N ASP A 101 19.24 -6.07 3.33
CA ASP A 101 20.03 -6.49 4.49
C ASP A 101 20.17 -8.02 4.66
N ARG A 102 19.52 -8.81 3.83
CA ARG A 102 19.48 -10.27 3.98
C ARG A 102 20.85 -10.93 3.83
N TYR A 103 21.65 -10.53 2.84
CA TYR A 103 22.98 -11.07 2.61
C TYR A 103 24.09 -10.18 3.15
N ALA A 104 23.82 -8.93 3.39
CA ALA A 104 24.74 -7.95 3.97
C ALA A 104 24.07 -7.24 5.15
N LYS A 105 24.37 -7.71 6.34
CA LYS A 105 23.74 -7.24 7.59
C LYS A 105 23.84 -5.70 7.71
N ASN A 106 22.73 -5.06 8.08
CA ASN A 106 22.57 -3.60 8.23
C ASN A 106 22.73 -2.81 6.92
N GLN A 107 22.77 -3.46 5.75
CA GLN A 107 22.78 -2.78 4.48
C GLN A 107 21.39 -2.20 4.18
N THR A 108 21.36 -1.00 3.63
CA THR A 108 20.10 -0.32 3.29
C THR A 108 20.24 0.44 1.98
N LEU A 109 19.12 0.66 1.30
CA LEU A 109 18.99 1.67 0.26
C LEU A 109 18.25 2.88 0.85
N LEU A 110 18.90 4.03 0.95
CA LEU A 110 18.31 5.26 1.54
C LEU A 110 17.73 4.99 2.95
N GLY A 111 18.35 4.07 3.68
CA GLY A 111 17.92 3.57 4.98
C GLY A 111 16.75 2.57 4.94
N LEU A 112 16.19 2.22 3.79
CA LEU A 112 15.20 1.16 3.65
C LEU A 112 15.88 -0.21 3.70
N THR A 113 15.32 -1.14 4.47
CA THR A 113 15.80 -2.53 4.53
C THR A 113 15.18 -3.39 3.44
N SER A 114 14.00 -3.04 2.97
CA SER A 114 13.34 -3.72 1.86
C SER A 114 12.32 -2.84 1.14
N ILE A 115 11.97 -3.24 -0.09
CA ILE A 115 10.84 -2.71 -0.85
C ILE A 115 10.08 -3.85 -1.52
N VAL A 116 8.84 -3.56 -1.92
CA VAL A 116 8.03 -4.45 -2.73
C VAL A 116 7.89 -3.89 -4.13
N LEU A 117 7.99 -4.74 -5.13
CA LEU A 117 7.69 -4.45 -6.52
C LEU A 117 6.46 -5.26 -6.93
N ARG A 118 5.31 -4.59 -7.01
CA ARG A 118 4.04 -5.19 -7.45
C ARG A 118 4.05 -5.38 -8.95
N ASN A 119 3.59 -6.53 -9.39
CA ASN A 119 3.52 -6.88 -10.81
C ASN A 119 2.23 -6.42 -11.50
N ASN A 120 1.24 -5.93 -10.76
CA ASN A 120 -0.06 -5.46 -11.25
C ASN A 120 -0.83 -6.52 -12.08
N THR A 121 -0.66 -7.80 -11.78
CA THR A 121 -1.32 -8.89 -12.54
C THR A 121 -2.81 -9.03 -12.23
N GLN A 122 -3.31 -8.34 -11.22
CA GLN A 122 -4.72 -8.30 -10.82
C GLN A 122 -5.38 -6.94 -11.12
N ASP A 123 -4.62 -5.96 -11.61
CA ASP A 123 -5.03 -4.58 -11.84
C ASP A 123 -4.73 -4.20 -13.30
N PRO A 124 -5.75 -4.13 -14.18
CA PRO A 124 -5.55 -3.85 -15.59
C PRO A 124 -4.93 -2.48 -15.86
N SER A 125 -5.29 -1.46 -15.08
CA SER A 125 -4.73 -0.10 -15.19
C SER A 125 -3.36 0.05 -14.53
N GLY A 126 -3.02 -0.84 -13.58
CA GLY A 126 -1.84 -0.69 -12.72
C GLY A 126 -1.91 0.51 -11.78
N LEU A 127 -3.11 1.09 -11.56
CA LEU A 127 -3.33 2.31 -10.78
C LEU A 127 -4.05 2.07 -9.46
N HIS A 128 -4.74 0.95 -9.28
CA HIS A 128 -5.65 0.70 -8.14
C HIS A 128 -4.95 0.92 -6.80
N GLU A 129 -3.89 0.16 -6.50
CA GLU A 129 -3.18 0.28 -5.22
C GLU A 129 -2.59 1.68 -5.02
N ARG A 130 -2.00 2.28 -6.07
CA ARG A 130 -1.44 3.62 -6.00
C ARG A 130 -2.49 4.66 -5.63
N ILE A 131 -3.61 4.66 -6.31
CA ILE A 131 -4.70 5.63 -6.10
C ILE A 131 -5.38 5.38 -4.75
N ALA A 132 -5.61 4.12 -4.37
CA ALA A 132 -6.19 3.77 -3.07
C ALA A 132 -5.30 4.24 -1.90
N MET A 133 -3.97 4.01 -1.96
CA MET A 133 -3.04 4.52 -0.95
C MET A 133 -3.02 6.06 -0.89
N LYS A 134 -3.19 6.74 -2.03
CA LYS A 134 -3.37 8.21 -2.08
C LYS A 134 -4.65 8.67 -1.37
N VAL A 135 -5.75 7.93 -1.50
CA VAL A 135 -7.00 8.22 -0.77
C VAL A 135 -6.77 8.09 0.73
N PHE A 136 -6.12 7.01 1.20
CA PHE A 136 -5.76 6.85 2.61
C PHE A 136 -4.89 8.03 3.12
N ALA A 137 -3.86 8.40 2.38
CA ALA A 137 -3.00 9.53 2.73
C ALA A 137 -3.79 10.87 2.75
N ARG A 138 -4.69 11.10 1.78
CA ARG A 138 -5.58 12.26 1.73
C ARG A 138 -6.50 12.33 2.95
N MET A 139 -6.95 11.17 3.42
CA MET A 139 -7.76 11.01 4.63
C MET A 139 -6.91 11.03 5.92
N GLN A 140 -5.62 11.34 5.81
CA GLN A 140 -4.66 11.38 6.93
C GLN A 140 -4.57 10.07 7.72
N ARG A 141 -4.67 8.95 6.99
CA ARG A 141 -4.49 7.60 7.57
C ARG A 141 -3.13 7.04 7.20
N PRO A 142 -2.51 6.23 8.09
CA PRO A 142 -1.27 5.53 7.77
C PRO A 142 -1.44 4.73 6.47
N ALA A 143 -0.55 4.95 5.52
CA ALA A 143 -0.53 4.23 4.26
C ALA A 143 0.89 4.10 3.71
N PRO A 144 1.25 2.96 3.11
CA PRO A 144 2.48 2.81 2.35
C PRO A 144 2.60 3.83 1.23
N ARG A 145 3.79 4.40 1.05
CA ARG A 145 4.11 5.23 -0.12
C ARG A 145 4.27 4.33 -1.34
N THR A 146 3.89 4.85 -2.49
CA THR A 146 3.96 4.12 -3.76
C THR A 146 4.49 5.00 -4.89
N ALA A 147 5.24 4.41 -5.82
CA ALA A 147 5.67 5.06 -7.06
C ALA A 147 5.82 4.00 -8.16
N HIS A 148 5.61 4.38 -9.43
CA HIS A 148 5.81 3.44 -10.53
C HIS A 148 7.27 3.34 -10.96
N ALA A 149 7.66 2.16 -11.42
CA ALA A 149 8.99 1.93 -11.99
C ALA A 149 8.96 1.01 -13.21
N ARG A 150 9.81 1.33 -14.17
CA ARG A 150 10.22 0.40 -15.22
C ARG A 150 11.28 -0.53 -14.64
N LEU A 151 10.98 -1.81 -14.60
CA LEU A 151 11.93 -2.82 -14.11
C LEU A 151 12.72 -3.43 -15.26
N PHE A 152 14.04 -3.43 -15.11
CA PHE A 152 14.96 -4.12 -16.00
C PHE A 152 15.68 -5.23 -15.25
N VAL A 153 15.79 -6.39 -15.88
CA VAL A 153 16.59 -7.51 -15.36
C VAL A 153 17.63 -7.87 -16.41
N ASN A 154 18.92 -7.86 -16.03
CA ASN A 154 20.05 -8.11 -16.93
C ASN A 154 20.00 -7.27 -18.21
N GLY A 155 19.57 -6.01 -18.08
CA GLY A 155 19.45 -5.06 -19.18
C GLY A 155 18.18 -5.15 -20.02
N GLN A 156 17.34 -6.16 -19.83
CA GLN A 156 16.07 -6.32 -20.53
C GLN A 156 14.92 -5.70 -19.73
N TYR A 157 14.05 -4.93 -20.40
CA TYR A 157 12.81 -4.42 -19.80
C TYR A 157 11.85 -5.61 -19.56
N VAL A 158 11.45 -5.82 -18.31
CA VAL A 158 10.57 -6.92 -17.91
C VAL A 158 9.18 -6.46 -17.54
N GLY A 159 8.94 -5.16 -17.47
CA GLY A 159 7.61 -4.58 -17.30
C GLY A 159 7.53 -3.38 -16.39
N LEU A 160 6.32 -2.82 -16.31
CA LEU A 160 5.95 -1.75 -15.41
C LEU A 160 5.53 -2.36 -14.06
N TYR A 161 6.17 -1.89 -12.99
CA TYR A 161 5.91 -2.32 -11.61
C TYR A 161 5.52 -1.14 -10.74
N LEU A 162 4.82 -1.42 -9.65
CA LEU A 162 4.59 -0.45 -8.58
C LEU A 162 5.57 -0.72 -7.44
N ILE A 163 6.41 0.26 -7.11
CA ILE A 163 7.20 0.25 -5.87
C ILE A 163 6.25 0.51 -4.72
N VAL A 164 6.24 -0.35 -3.72
CA VAL A 164 5.45 -0.17 -2.50
C VAL A 164 6.38 -0.18 -1.29
N GLU A 165 6.21 0.80 -0.42
CA GLU A 165 6.93 0.89 0.85
C GLU A 165 6.59 -0.32 1.73
N ALA A 166 7.60 -0.99 2.25
CA ALA A 166 7.40 -2.05 3.22
C ALA A 166 6.85 -1.49 4.54
N VAL A 167 5.85 -2.17 5.10
CA VAL A 167 5.42 -1.88 6.48
C VAL A 167 6.44 -2.51 7.42
N ASP A 168 7.39 -1.71 7.87
CA ASP A 168 8.52 -2.09 8.70
C ASP A 168 8.77 -1.06 9.83
N LYS A 169 9.85 -1.19 10.57
CA LYS A 169 10.20 -0.26 11.66
C LYS A 169 10.26 1.21 11.22
N ARG A 170 10.66 1.51 9.99
CA ARG A 170 10.70 2.90 9.48
C ARG A 170 9.30 3.44 9.22
N PHE A 171 8.45 2.64 8.59
CA PHE A 171 7.05 2.95 8.42
C PHE A 171 6.39 3.24 9.79
N LEU A 172 6.61 2.36 10.77
CA LEU A 172 6.06 2.50 12.12
C LEU A 172 6.55 3.78 12.81
N THR A 173 7.85 4.08 12.73
CA THR A 173 8.41 5.33 13.28
C THR A 173 7.76 6.56 12.64
N ARG A 174 7.59 6.56 11.32
CA ARG A 174 7.03 7.68 10.56
C ARG A 174 5.57 7.96 10.93
N HIS A 175 4.79 6.91 11.19
CA HIS A 175 3.36 7.06 11.44
C HIS A 175 2.96 7.07 12.92
N PHE A 176 3.71 6.36 13.77
CA PHE A 176 3.34 6.13 15.17
C PHE A 176 4.38 6.65 16.16
N SER A 177 5.51 7.21 15.69
CA SER A 177 6.64 7.69 16.51
C SER A 177 7.26 6.62 17.41
N GLN A 178 6.96 5.33 17.16
CA GLN A 178 7.55 4.17 17.82
C GLN A 178 7.62 2.98 16.85
N ASN A 179 8.51 2.01 17.11
CA ASN A 179 8.74 0.90 16.19
C ASN A 179 9.16 -0.42 16.86
N ASP A 180 9.13 -0.47 18.19
CA ASP A 180 9.56 -1.65 18.95
C ASP A 180 8.39 -2.55 19.40
N GLY A 181 7.17 -2.23 18.98
CA GLY A 181 6.00 -3.06 19.18
C GLY A 181 5.97 -4.29 18.26
N TYR A 182 4.87 -5.00 18.31
CA TYR A 182 4.65 -6.27 17.62
C TYR A 182 3.84 -6.04 16.35
N LEU A 183 4.49 -6.18 15.20
CA LEU A 183 3.88 -6.08 13.88
C LEU A 183 3.56 -7.47 13.34
N TYR A 184 2.32 -7.67 12.91
CA TYR A 184 1.84 -8.88 12.26
C TYR A 184 1.26 -8.54 10.89
N GLU A 185 1.67 -9.28 9.85
CA GLU A 185 0.96 -9.29 8.56
C GLU A 185 -0.17 -10.31 8.66
N TYR A 186 -1.39 -9.90 8.27
CA TYR A 186 -2.46 -10.88 8.13
C TYR A 186 -2.22 -11.71 6.87
N GLU A 187 -2.05 -13.02 7.03
CA GLU A 187 -1.88 -13.98 5.94
C GLU A 187 -3.16 -14.79 5.78
N TRP A 188 -3.84 -14.59 4.66
CA TRP A 188 -5.07 -15.30 4.35
C TRP A 188 -4.83 -16.81 4.23
N GLU A 189 -5.65 -17.61 4.90
CA GLU A 189 -5.64 -19.07 4.81
C GLU A 189 -7.01 -19.62 4.39
N ASN A 190 -8.07 -19.04 4.96
CA ASN A 190 -9.47 -19.35 4.72
C ASN A 190 -10.35 -18.19 5.15
N ALA A 191 -11.64 -18.29 4.94
CA ALA A 191 -12.59 -17.31 5.46
C ALA A 191 -12.50 -17.23 6.98
N TYR A 192 -12.09 -16.06 7.50
CA TYR A 192 -11.96 -15.78 8.93
C TYR A 192 -12.31 -14.31 9.19
N TYR A 193 -13.09 -14.04 10.24
CA TYR A 193 -13.67 -12.73 10.54
C TYR A 193 -13.60 -12.38 12.03
N PHE A 194 -12.48 -12.65 12.68
CA PHE A 194 -12.23 -12.52 14.12
C PHE A 194 -13.02 -13.48 15.00
N GLU A 195 -13.43 -14.63 14.49
CA GLU A 195 -14.02 -15.70 15.32
C GLU A 195 -13.00 -16.19 16.35
N ASP A 196 -13.51 -16.52 17.54
CA ASP A 196 -12.71 -17.15 18.58
C ASP A 196 -12.35 -18.59 18.20
N LYS A 197 -11.05 -18.85 17.99
CA LYS A 197 -10.48 -20.18 17.70
C LYS A 197 -10.07 -20.93 18.97
N GLY A 198 -10.55 -20.49 20.15
CA GLY A 198 -10.27 -21.07 21.46
C GLY A 198 -9.01 -20.53 22.13
N THR A 199 -8.64 -21.18 23.24
CA THR A 199 -7.62 -20.67 24.17
C THR A 199 -6.18 -20.95 23.75
N ASN A 200 -5.95 -21.74 22.68
CA ASN A 200 -4.60 -22.02 22.21
C ASN A 200 -4.05 -20.81 21.40
N PRO A 201 -3.04 -20.07 21.91
CA PRO A 201 -2.51 -18.91 21.21
C PRO A 201 -1.90 -19.24 19.84
N SER A 202 -1.43 -20.49 19.63
CA SER A 202 -0.88 -20.94 18.34
C SER A 202 -1.94 -21.02 17.23
N SER A 203 -3.23 -20.95 17.56
CA SER A 203 -4.31 -20.83 16.57
C SER A 203 -4.38 -19.44 15.91
N TYR A 204 -3.63 -18.46 16.41
CA TYR A 204 -3.65 -17.08 15.91
C TYR A 204 -2.31 -16.62 15.33
N SER A 205 -1.17 -17.13 15.82
CA SER A 205 0.16 -16.83 15.30
C SER A 205 1.03 -18.10 15.36
N PRO A 206 1.80 -18.42 14.32
CA PRO A 206 2.21 -17.55 13.21
C PRO A 206 1.18 -17.35 12.10
N ARG A 207 0.02 -17.95 12.17
CA ARG A 207 -1.07 -17.75 11.19
C ARG A 207 -2.43 -17.73 11.91
N PRO A 208 -3.36 -16.86 11.44
CA PRO A 208 -3.24 -15.92 10.29
C PRO A 208 -2.41 -14.67 10.57
N PHE A 209 -1.99 -14.39 11.81
CA PHE A 209 -1.19 -13.22 12.18
C PHE A 209 0.31 -13.56 12.15
N ALA A 210 0.94 -13.37 10.99
CA ALA A 210 2.36 -13.69 10.78
C ALA A 210 3.27 -12.59 11.35
N PRO A 211 4.16 -12.89 12.32
CA PRO A 211 5.01 -11.88 12.91
C PRO A 211 6.04 -11.33 11.92
N LYS A 212 6.20 -10.00 11.90
CA LYS A 212 7.19 -9.27 11.09
C LYS A 212 8.19 -8.51 11.96
N THR A 213 7.89 -8.36 13.24
CA THR A 213 8.84 -8.00 14.29
C THR A 213 8.79 -9.06 15.38
N HIS A 214 9.85 -9.18 16.17
CA HIS A 214 9.91 -10.17 17.25
C HIS A 214 9.58 -11.61 16.82
N GLU A 215 10.00 -12.01 15.62
CA GLU A 215 9.66 -13.30 15.00
C GLU A 215 10.02 -14.53 15.89
N LYS A 216 11.04 -14.40 16.75
CA LYS A 216 11.46 -15.43 17.71
C LYS A 216 10.60 -15.51 18.95
N ASP A 217 9.88 -14.43 19.29
CA ASP A 217 8.96 -14.34 20.42
C ASP A 217 7.76 -13.47 20.05
N PRO A 218 6.84 -14.00 19.22
CA PRO A 218 5.76 -13.22 18.61
C PRO A 218 4.63 -12.86 19.57
N GLN A 219 4.67 -13.29 20.83
CA GLN A 219 3.66 -13.00 21.86
C GLN A 219 2.21 -13.25 21.39
N PRO A 220 1.84 -14.50 21.05
CA PRO A 220 0.49 -14.80 20.52
C PRO A 220 -0.62 -14.72 21.56
N LYS A 221 -0.31 -14.73 22.87
CA LYS A 221 -1.33 -14.64 23.94
C LYS A 221 -2.14 -13.35 23.89
N PRO A 222 -1.53 -12.13 23.71
CA PRO A 222 -2.31 -10.90 23.54
C PRO A 222 -3.26 -10.93 22.34
N LEU A 223 -2.89 -11.59 21.24
CA LEU A 223 -3.78 -11.78 20.09
C LEU A 223 -4.99 -12.66 20.44
N ALA A 224 -4.76 -13.78 21.09
CA ALA A 224 -5.82 -14.68 21.55
C ALA A 224 -6.78 -13.97 22.51
N GLU A 225 -6.23 -13.18 23.44
CA GLU A 225 -7.02 -12.42 24.40
C GLU A 225 -7.84 -11.33 23.73
N MET A 226 -7.26 -10.57 22.79
CA MET A 226 -7.96 -9.58 21.98
C MET A 226 -9.18 -10.21 21.28
N ILE A 227 -8.99 -11.35 20.62
CA ILE A 227 -10.06 -12.03 19.88
C ILE A 227 -11.12 -12.58 20.83
N ARG A 228 -10.71 -13.16 21.95
CA ARG A 228 -11.64 -13.59 23.00
C ARG A 228 -12.51 -12.42 23.51
N VAL A 229 -11.91 -11.27 23.79
CA VAL A 229 -12.62 -10.06 24.24
C VAL A 229 -13.59 -9.57 23.18
N ILE A 230 -13.18 -9.50 21.89
CA ILE A 230 -14.07 -9.14 20.78
C ILE A 230 -15.32 -10.03 20.77
N ASN A 231 -15.17 -11.35 20.97
CA ASN A 231 -16.26 -12.29 20.87
C ASN A 231 -17.14 -12.36 22.14
N SER A 232 -16.53 -12.38 23.33
CA SER A 232 -17.23 -12.68 24.59
C SER A 232 -17.79 -11.45 25.32
N THR A 233 -17.31 -10.23 25.01
CA THR A 233 -17.75 -9.03 25.73
C THR A 233 -19.21 -8.66 25.38
N PRO A 234 -20.10 -8.44 26.37
CA PRO A 234 -21.43 -7.91 26.11
C PRO A 234 -21.38 -6.54 25.41
N GLN A 235 -22.38 -6.24 24.56
CA GLN A 235 -22.42 -4.99 23.78
C GLN A 235 -22.29 -3.73 24.65
N ALA A 236 -22.88 -3.72 25.82
CA ALA A 236 -22.82 -2.57 26.73
C ALA A 236 -21.41 -2.22 27.23
N ASP A 237 -20.51 -3.22 27.28
CA ASP A 237 -19.13 -3.06 27.74
C ASP A 237 -18.11 -3.03 26.58
N PHE A 238 -18.57 -3.18 25.35
CA PHE A 238 -17.72 -3.45 24.19
C PHE A 238 -16.66 -2.36 23.96
N ILE A 239 -17.07 -1.07 23.93
CA ILE A 239 -16.11 0.04 23.71
C ILE A 239 -15.00 0.01 24.76
N ARG A 240 -15.36 -0.16 26.03
CA ARG A 240 -14.40 -0.15 27.13
C ARG A 240 -13.46 -1.35 27.06
N ALA A 241 -14.01 -2.55 26.91
CA ALA A 241 -13.20 -3.77 26.97
C ALA A 241 -12.39 -4.02 25.68
N ALA A 242 -13.02 -3.90 24.50
CA ALA A 242 -12.31 -4.09 23.23
C ALA A 242 -11.36 -2.93 22.90
N GLY A 243 -11.68 -1.72 23.34
CA GLY A 243 -10.84 -0.53 23.18
C GLY A 243 -9.49 -0.58 23.93
N GLU A 244 -9.33 -1.48 24.90
CA GLU A 244 -8.03 -1.76 25.53
C GLU A 244 -7.09 -2.53 24.57
N TYR A 245 -7.64 -3.26 23.61
CA TYR A 245 -6.91 -4.15 22.71
C TYR A 245 -6.84 -3.65 21.26
N VAL A 246 -7.88 -2.96 20.81
CA VAL A 246 -7.99 -2.49 19.41
C VAL A 246 -8.31 -1.01 19.38
N ASP A 247 -7.59 -0.25 18.59
CA ASP A 247 -8.01 1.09 18.19
C ASP A 247 -9.26 0.99 17.30
N LEU A 248 -10.41 0.95 17.98
CA LEU A 248 -11.73 0.79 17.35
C LEU A 248 -12.02 1.92 16.35
N ARG A 249 -11.52 3.13 16.63
CA ARG A 249 -11.71 4.27 15.73
C ARG A 249 -10.93 4.09 14.43
N GLN A 250 -9.64 3.71 14.53
CA GLN A 250 -8.82 3.45 13.35
C GLN A 250 -9.36 2.27 12.54
N PHE A 251 -9.82 1.20 13.19
CA PHE A 251 -10.45 0.06 12.53
C PHE A 251 -11.67 0.47 11.71
N VAL A 252 -12.60 1.21 12.33
CA VAL A 252 -13.84 1.67 11.67
C VAL A 252 -13.54 2.65 10.53
N MET A 253 -12.60 3.59 10.72
CA MET A 253 -12.20 4.52 9.67
C MET A 253 -11.54 3.81 8.49
N GLN A 254 -10.68 2.82 8.73
CA GLN A 254 -10.07 2.03 7.65
C GLN A 254 -11.15 1.25 6.88
N ALA A 255 -12.05 0.55 7.57
CA ALA A 255 -13.16 -0.17 6.95
C ALA A 255 -14.06 0.75 6.10
N ALA A 256 -14.34 1.97 6.59
CA ALA A 256 -15.12 2.96 5.85
C ALA A 256 -14.40 3.41 4.56
N ILE A 257 -13.08 3.62 4.61
CA ILE A 257 -12.30 4.03 3.43
C ILE A 257 -12.22 2.86 2.42
N GLU A 258 -11.99 1.63 2.87
CA GLU A 258 -11.99 0.44 2.00
C GLU A 258 -13.36 0.27 1.31
N ASN A 259 -14.46 0.42 2.06
CA ASN A 259 -15.81 0.40 1.47
C ASN A 259 -16.07 1.58 0.52
N PHE A 260 -15.56 2.78 0.84
CA PHE A 260 -15.62 3.90 -0.10
C PHE A 260 -14.91 3.55 -1.41
N LEU A 261 -13.76 2.90 -1.35
CA LEU A 261 -12.95 2.47 -2.51
C LEU A 261 -13.51 1.25 -3.24
N ALA A 262 -14.63 0.69 -2.77
CA ALA A 262 -15.20 -0.56 -3.27
C ALA A 262 -14.20 -1.73 -3.23
N ASP A 263 -13.35 -1.77 -2.20
CA ASP A 263 -12.41 -2.87 -1.97
C ASP A 263 -13.15 -4.04 -1.29
N ASN A 264 -13.17 -5.18 -1.94
CA ASN A 264 -13.83 -6.39 -1.45
C ASN A 264 -12.84 -7.44 -0.95
N ASP A 265 -11.56 -7.10 -0.80
CA ASP A 265 -10.49 -7.98 -0.36
C ASP A 265 -9.68 -7.44 0.85
N GLY A 266 -10.24 -6.45 1.55
CA GLY A 266 -9.64 -5.82 2.72
C GLY A 266 -10.12 -6.40 4.06
N LEU A 267 -10.25 -5.53 5.08
CA LEU A 267 -10.73 -5.89 6.43
C LEU A 267 -12.12 -6.54 6.44
N LEU A 268 -12.96 -6.23 5.47
CA LEU A 268 -14.31 -6.75 5.30
C LEU A 268 -14.42 -7.62 4.04
N GLY A 269 -13.33 -8.24 3.63
CA GLY A 269 -13.24 -9.02 2.40
C GLY A 269 -14.26 -10.15 2.29
N TYR A 270 -14.77 -10.41 1.07
CA TYR A 270 -15.79 -11.41 0.82
C TYR A 270 -15.30 -12.86 0.98
N ALA A 271 -14.00 -13.07 0.84
CA ALA A 271 -13.36 -14.38 1.03
C ALA A 271 -12.72 -14.54 2.43
N GLY A 272 -13.02 -13.65 3.35
CA GLY A 272 -12.37 -13.52 4.65
C GLY A 272 -11.64 -12.19 4.77
N MET A 273 -11.24 -11.81 5.97
CA MET A 273 -10.33 -10.68 6.16
C MET A 273 -9.04 -10.91 5.38
N ASN A 274 -8.50 -9.85 4.81
CA ASN A 274 -7.23 -9.89 4.07
C ASN A 274 -6.57 -8.50 4.06
N ASN A 275 -5.35 -8.44 3.54
CA ASN A 275 -4.70 -7.21 3.11
C ASN A 275 -4.58 -6.12 4.18
N PHE A 276 -4.14 -6.48 5.37
CA PHE A 276 -3.80 -5.53 6.42
C PHE A 276 -2.65 -6.03 7.31
N TYR A 277 -2.05 -5.08 8.02
CA TYR A 277 -1.19 -5.38 9.16
C TYR A 277 -1.91 -5.01 10.45
N LEU A 278 -1.60 -5.77 11.51
CA LEU A 278 -1.96 -5.44 12.89
C LEU A 278 -0.68 -5.05 13.63
N TYR A 279 -0.64 -3.85 14.19
CA TYR A 279 0.48 -3.37 14.98
C TYR A 279 0.07 -3.18 16.43
N ARG A 280 0.56 -4.03 17.34
CA ARG A 280 0.40 -3.87 18.78
C ARG A 280 1.52 -3.00 19.31
N PHE A 281 1.14 -1.90 19.94
CA PHE A 281 2.08 -0.92 20.46
C PHE A 281 2.97 -1.51 21.56
N GLU A 282 4.20 -0.99 21.65
CA GLU A 282 5.14 -1.39 22.69
C GLU A 282 4.58 -1.08 24.09
N HIS A 283 4.80 -1.98 25.04
CA HIS A 283 4.30 -1.88 26.42
C HIS A 283 2.78 -1.68 26.55
N SER A 284 2.03 -2.07 25.54
CA SER A 284 0.57 -1.93 25.48
C SER A 284 -0.10 -3.21 24.99
N GLN A 285 -1.39 -3.37 25.32
CA GLN A 285 -2.24 -4.36 24.67
C GLN A 285 -2.91 -3.78 23.41
N LEU A 286 -2.95 -2.44 23.30
CA LEU A 286 -3.59 -1.77 22.18
C LEU A 286 -2.92 -2.08 20.86
N SER A 287 -3.72 -2.45 19.88
CA SER A 287 -3.32 -2.70 18.50
C SER A 287 -4.05 -1.77 17.55
N THR A 288 -3.41 -1.43 16.45
CA THR A 288 -4.01 -0.66 15.35
C THR A 288 -3.87 -1.43 14.02
N VAL A 289 -4.77 -1.16 13.08
CA VAL A 289 -4.73 -1.73 11.73
C VAL A 289 -4.04 -0.78 10.76
N ILE A 290 -3.36 -1.36 9.76
CA ILE A 290 -2.66 -0.63 8.70
C ILE A 290 -3.06 -1.25 7.37
N PRO A 291 -3.52 -0.48 6.36
CA PRO A 291 -3.94 -1.01 5.07
C PRO A 291 -2.73 -1.56 4.30
N TRP A 292 -2.98 -2.62 3.54
CA TRP A 292 -2.01 -3.27 2.68
C TRP A 292 -2.69 -3.83 1.45
N ASP A 293 -1.98 -3.89 0.30
CA ASP A 293 -2.43 -4.57 -0.93
C ASP A 293 -3.85 -4.18 -1.39
N LEU A 294 -4.04 -2.92 -1.75
CA LEU A 294 -5.33 -2.40 -2.21
C LEU A 294 -5.50 -2.54 -3.75
N SER A 295 -4.93 -3.59 -4.34
CA SER A 295 -5.03 -3.86 -5.79
C SER A 295 -6.44 -4.25 -6.24
N GLU A 296 -7.31 -4.67 -5.32
CA GLU A 296 -8.70 -5.02 -5.56
C GLU A 296 -9.67 -3.82 -5.36
N ALA A 297 -9.19 -2.65 -4.94
CA ALA A 297 -9.98 -1.42 -4.91
C ALA A 297 -10.44 -1.02 -6.33
N PHE A 298 -11.53 -0.29 -6.45
CA PHE A 298 -12.17 0.16 -7.72
C PHE A 298 -12.64 -0.97 -8.62
N LYS A 299 -12.47 -2.22 -8.22
CA LYS A 299 -12.78 -3.38 -9.06
C LYS A 299 -14.25 -3.67 -9.08
N SER A 300 -14.79 -3.79 -10.26
CA SER A 300 -16.16 -4.25 -10.43
C SER A 300 -16.24 -5.77 -10.24
N GLY A 301 -17.05 -6.18 -9.26
CA GLY A 301 -17.59 -7.53 -9.20
C GLY A 301 -18.77 -7.69 -10.18
N PRO A 302 -19.86 -8.35 -9.77
CA PRO A 302 -21.09 -8.42 -10.56
C PRO A 302 -21.75 -7.06 -10.81
N ARG A 303 -21.36 -6.02 -10.07
CA ARG A 303 -21.84 -4.65 -10.19
C ARG A 303 -20.67 -3.69 -10.34
N HIS A 304 -20.89 -2.58 -11.04
CA HIS A 304 -19.90 -1.51 -11.17
C HIS A 304 -19.51 -0.96 -9.78
N PRO A 305 -18.23 -0.66 -9.50
CA PRO A 305 -17.74 -0.27 -8.18
C PRO A 305 -18.41 0.99 -7.63
N ILE A 306 -18.96 1.87 -8.46
CA ILE A 306 -19.76 3.03 -8.05
C ILE A 306 -20.90 2.61 -7.10
N TRP A 307 -21.56 1.48 -7.40
CA TRP A 307 -22.74 0.98 -6.69
C TRP A 307 -22.41 -0.02 -5.58
N PHE A 308 -21.14 -0.12 -5.20
CA PHE A 308 -20.74 -0.93 -4.06
C PHE A 308 -21.44 -0.40 -2.80
N ASN A 309 -22.17 -1.28 -2.12
CA ASN A 309 -22.97 -0.89 -0.96
C ASN A 309 -22.06 -0.50 0.21
N ILE A 310 -22.30 0.64 0.82
CA ILE A 310 -21.52 1.14 1.96
C ILE A 310 -21.66 0.28 3.23
N PHE A 311 -22.67 -0.59 3.29
CA PHE A 311 -22.91 -1.53 4.39
C PHE A 311 -22.81 -2.99 3.93
N ASP A 312 -22.27 -3.24 2.74
CA ASP A 312 -22.30 -4.57 2.17
C ASP A 312 -21.29 -5.49 2.86
N VAL A 313 -21.80 -6.21 3.85
CA VAL A 313 -21.20 -7.46 4.29
C VAL A 313 -22.31 -8.49 4.19
N PRO A 314 -22.22 -9.48 3.28
CA PRO A 314 -23.20 -10.57 3.22
C PRO A 314 -23.39 -11.17 4.62
N ALA A 315 -24.62 -11.49 5.00
CA ALA A 315 -24.97 -11.89 6.37
C ALA A 315 -24.17 -13.12 6.89
N HIS A 316 -23.67 -13.97 5.97
CA HIS A 316 -22.83 -15.12 6.29
C HIS A 316 -21.32 -14.82 6.38
N LEU A 317 -20.91 -13.58 6.09
CA LEU A 317 -19.53 -13.12 6.09
C LEU A 317 -19.32 -12.05 7.20
N ARG A 318 -19.98 -12.20 8.32
CA ARG A 318 -19.98 -11.18 9.38
C ARG A 318 -18.65 -11.12 10.11
N ASN A 319 -18.01 -9.97 10.04
CA ASN A 319 -16.85 -9.65 10.85
C ASN A 319 -17.28 -9.29 12.28
N HIS A 320 -16.92 -10.11 13.27
CA HIS A 320 -17.37 -9.95 14.67
C HIS A 320 -17.00 -8.60 15.26
N LEU A 321 -15.83 -8.06 14.93
CA LEU A 321 -15.41 -6.74 15.38
C LEU A 321 -16.27 -5.64 14.75
N MET A 322 -16.51 -5.73 13.44
CA MET A 322 -17.31 -4.75 12.71
C MET A 322 -18.77 -4.77 13.13
N ASP A 323 -19.37 -5.95 13.33
CA ASP A 323 -20.76 -6.08 13.79
C ASP A 323 -21.00 -5.35 15.12
N LYS A 324 -20.11 -5.56 16.08
CA LYS A 324 -20.19 -4.88 17.38
C LYS A 324 -19.90 -3.39 17.30
N ALA A 325 -18.96 -3.00 16.44
CA ALA A 325 -18.69 -1.60 16.18
C ALA A 325 -19.92 -0.89 15.60
N MET A 326 -20.59 -1.49 14.61
CA MET A 326 -21.78 -0.92 13.98
C MET A 326 -23.00 -0.93 14.89
N ALA A 327 -23.09 -1.83 15.86
CA ALA A 327 -24.10 -1.80 16.91
C ALA A 327 -23.86 -0.72 17.98
N THR A 328 -22.76 0.02 17.89
CA THR A 328 -22.38 1.09 18.82
C THR A 328 -22.59 2.46 18.15
N VAL A 329 -23.48 3.30 18.69
CA VAL A 329 -23.88 4.56 18.06
C VAL A 329 -22.70 5.46 17.67
N ASP A 330 -21.72 5.65 18.55
CA ASP A 330 -20.56 6.52 18.27
C ASP A 330 -19.66 5.98 17.15
N LEU A 331 -19.45 4.67 17.10
CA LEU A 331 -18.63 4.04 16.05
C LEU A 331 -19.39 3.97 14.71
N HIS A 332 -20.70 3.72 14.76
CA HIS A 332 -21.56 3.80 13.57
C HIS A 332 -21.53 5.22 12.96
N ASN A 333 -21.72 6.24 13.81
CA ASN A 333 -21.64 7.63 13.35
C ASN A 333 -20.26 7.95 12.79
N LEU A 334 -19.18 7.50 13.44
CA LEU A 334 -17.81 7.66 12.92
C LEU A 334 -17.62 7.01 11.55
N TYR A 335 -18.21 5.82 11.33
CA TYR A 335 -18.20 5.14 10.04
C TYR A 335 -18.86 6.00 8.95
N LEU A 336 -20.06 6.48 9.22
CA LEU A 336 -20.80 7.35 8.31
C LEU A 336 -20.09 8.69 8.05
N ASP A 337 -19.55 9.30 9.10
CA ASP A 337 -18.77 10.55 8.97
C ASP A 337 -17.51 10.36 8.15
N THR A 338 -16.84 9.20 8.29
CA THR A 338 -15.65 8.87 7.49
C THR A 338 -16.01 8.67 6.01
N LEU A 339 -17.11 7.99 5.71
CA LEU A 339 -17.64 7.84 4.35
C LEU A 339 -17.96 9.20 3.72
N LEU A 340 -18.64 10.10 4.46
CA LEU A 340 -18.92 11.46 3.99
C LEU A 340 -17.63 12.25 3.76
N ALA A 341 -16.67 12.17 4.66
CA ALA A 341 -15.38 12.85 4.51
C ALA A 341 -14.62 12.33 3.29
N ALA A 342 -14.63 11.02 3.03
CA ALA A 342 -14.03 10.43 1.82
C ALA A 342 -14.76 10.92 0.56
N ALA A 343 -16.08 10.91 0.57
CA ALA A 343 -16.90 11.38 -0.56
C ALA A 343 -16.70 12.87 -0.86
N GLN A 344 -16.44 13.70 0.14
CA GLN A 344 -16.22 15.14 -0.01
C GLN A 344 -14.78 15.51 -0.37
N ASN A 345 -13.79 14.82 0.20
CA ASN A 345 -12.39 15.22 0.12
C ASN A 345 -11.54 14.35 -0.81
N ALA A 346 -11.97 13.12 -1.08
CA ALA A 346 -11.20 12.12 -1.82
C ALA A 346 -11.97 11.55 -3.03
N SER A 347 -12.87 12.33 -3.63
CA SER A 347 -13.60 12.00 -4.86
C SER A 347 -13.67 13.18 -5.82
N GLY A 348 -14.49 13.09 -6.85
CA GLY A 348 -14.72 14.16 -7.84
C GLY A 348 -13.45 14.61 -8.52
N ALA A 349 -13.32 15.91 -8.72
CA ALA A 349 -12.22 16.52 -9.50
C ALA A 349 -10.82 16.18 -8.93
N TRP A 350 -10.67 16.02 -7.61
CA TRP A 350 -9.38 15.66 -7.02
C TRP A 350 -8.98 14.24 -7.43
N LEU A 351 -9.89 13.26 -7.25
CA LEU A 351 -9.61 11.86 -7.57
C LEU A 351 -9.42 11.67 -9.08
N GLU A 352 -10.25 12.31 -9.88
CA GLU A 352 -10.12 12.32 -11.35
C GLU A 352 -8.76 12.88 -11.78
N GLY A 353 -8.32 13.99 -11.18
CA GLY A 353 -7.01 14.60 -11.43
C GLY A 353 -5.84 13.67 -11.08
N GLU A 354 -5.90 12.97 -9.94
CA GLU A 354 -4.87 12.00 -9.53
C GLU A 354 -4.82 10.78 -10.46
N ILE A 355 -5.97 10.25 -10.88
CA ILE A 355 -6.05 9.14 -11.84
C ILE A 355 -5.46 9.57 -13.18
N MET A 356 -5.86 10.73 -13.72
CA MET A 356 -5.36 11.21 -15.01
C MET A 356 -3.86 11.52 -14.98
N ARG A 357 -3.37 12.11 -13.89
CA ARG A 357 -1.94 12.36 -13.69
C ARG A 357 -1.15 11.05 -13.71
N ALA A 358 -1.60 10.05 -12.97
CA ALA A 358 -0.96 8.75 -12.90
C ALA A 358 -1.03 8.00 -14.25
N TYR A 359 -2.19 8.04 -14.91
CA TYR A 359 -2.41 7.45 -16.23
C TYR A 359 -1.44 8.02 -17.28
N HIS A 360 -1.39 9.35 -17.44
CA HIS A 360 -0.48 9.98 -18.41
C HIS A 360 0.99 9.66 -18.14
N GLN A 361 1.34 9.52 -16.87
CA GLN A 361 2.69 9.20 -16.47
C GLN A 361 3.13 7.79 -16.87
N ILE A 362 2.23 6.79 -16.75
CA ILE A 362 2.60 5.38 -16.94
C ILE A 362 2.21 4.81 -18.31
N ARG A 363 1.30 5.46 -19.05
CA ARG A 363 0.67 4.93 -20.26
C ARG A 363 1.67 4.31 -21.24
N GLU A 364 2.71 5.06 -21.59
CA GLU A 364 3.72 4.58 -22.53
C GLU A 364 4.46 3.33 -22.00
N SER A 365 4.84 3.35 -20.71
CA SER A 365 5.52 2.22 -20.08
C SER A 365 4.62 0.99 -19.95
N ALA A 366 3.32 1.20 -19.74
CA ALA A 366 2.33 0.12 -19.69
C ALA A 366 2.11 -0.51 -21.08
N TYR A 367 2.10 0.29 -22.14
CA TYR A 367 1.99 -0.21 -23.53
C TYR A 367 3.23 -0.99 -23.97
N GLN A 368 4.41 -0.58 -23.49
CA GLN A 368 5.69 -1.26 -23.76
C GLN A 368 5.93 -2.48 -22.86
N ASP A 369 5.07 -2.75 -21.87
CA ASP A 369 5.26 -3.86 -20.92
C ASP A 369 5.09 -5.22 -21.60
N PRO A 370 6.18 -6.01 -21.79
CA PRO A 370 6.15 -7.25 -22.55
C PRO A 370 5.45 -8.39 -21.79
N ALA A 371 5.20 -8.24 -20.48
CA ALA A 371 4.63 -9.25 -19.62
C ALA A 371 3.29 -8.81 -18.98
N LYS A 372 2.70 -7.71 -19.45
CA LYS A 372 1.37 -7.24 -19.01
C LYS A 372 0.33 -8.31 -19.39
N PRO A 373 -0.46 -8.82 -18.41
CA PRO A 373 -1.44 -9.88 -18.69
C PRO A 373 -2.73 -9.37 -19.34
N PHE A 374 -2.87 -8.06 -19.50
CA PHE A 374 -4.04 -7.37 -20.02
C PHE A 374 -3.72 -6.69 -21.35
N SER A 375 -4.70 -6.59 -22.25
CA SER A 375 -4.54 -5.83 -23.49
C SER A 375 -4.50 -4.32 -23.22
N ASP A 376 -4.07 -3.53 -24.22
CA ASP A 376 -4.09 -2.07 -24.12
C ASP A 376 -5.52 -1.54 -23.98
N GLU A 377 -6.49 -2.19 -24.64
CA GLU A 377 -7.90 -1.87 -24.53
C GLU A 377 -8.44 -2.12 -23.12
N GLN A 378 -8.04 -3.22 -22.48
CA GLN A 378 -8.41 -3.50 -21.09
C GLN A 378 -7.80 -2.48 -20.12
N PHE A 379 -6.55 -2.07 -20.35
CA PHE A 379 -5.90 -0.99 -19.61
C PHE A 379 -6.69 0.33 -19.72
N GLU A 380 -7.04 0.75 -20.96
CA GLU A 380 -7.80 1.98 -21.19
C GLU A 380 -9.20 1.89 -20.59
N GLN A 381 -9.87 0.74 -20.73
CA GLN A 381 -11.20 0.52 -20.19
C GLN A 381 -11.22 0.63 -18.67
N ASP A 382 -10.24 0.05 -17.99
CA ASP A 382 -10.17 0.09 -16.53
C ASP A 382 -9.90 1.50 -16.01
N VAL A 383 -9.06 2.27 -16.71
CA VAL A 383 -8.90 3.72 -16.44
C VAL A 383 -10.24 4.47 -16.56
N GLN A 384 -11.07 4.17 -17.56
CA GLN A 384 -12.39 4.80 -17.70
C GLN A 384 -13.32 4.43 -16.53
N VAL A 385 -13.31 3.16 -16.09
CA VAL A 385 -14.06 2.73 -14.89
C VAL A 385 -13.63 3.53 -13.66
N MET A 386 -12.33 3.73 -13.45
CA MET A 386 -11.81 4.54 -12.34
C MET A 386 -12.23 6.02 -12.45
N LEU A 387 -12.25 6.60 -13.65
CA LEU A 387 -12.70 7.98 -13.87
C LEU A 387 -14.20 8.15 -13.60
N GLU A 388 -15.03 7.18 -14.03
CA GLU A 388 -16.46 7.17 -13.71
C GLU A 388 -16.68 7.02 -12.20
N PHE A 389 -15.92 6.15 -11.54
CA PHE A 389 -15.91 6.01 -10.09
C PHE A 389 -15.59 7.35 -9.42
N ALA A 390 -14.54 8.04 -9.85
CA ALA A 390 -14.14 9.32 -9.29
C ALA A 390 -15.26 10.35 -9.33
N ARG A 391 -16.03 10.39 -10.43
CA ARG A 391 -17.14 11.34 -10.64
C ARG A 391 -18.39 10.99 -9.86
N LEU A 392 -18.73 9.72 -9.77
CA LEU A 392 -20.07 9.27 -9.35
C LEU A 392 -20.10 8.63 -7.95
N ARG A 393 -18.97 8.11 -7.45
CA ARG A 393 -18.95 7.43 -6.16
C ARG A 393 -19.26 8.37 -5.00
N GLY A 394 -18.72 9.57 -4.99
CA GLY A 394 -18.99 10.56 -3.94
C GLY A 394 -20.47 10.88 -3.80
N PRO A 395 -21.16 11.32 -4.86
CA PRO A 395 -22.62 11.54 -4.83
C PRO A 395 -23.44 10.32 -4.39
N PHE A 396 -23.07 9.11 -4.83
CA PHE A 396 -23.73 7.88 -4.43
C PHE A 396 -23.59 7.63 -2.92
N VAL A 397 -22.36 7.71 -2.39
CA VAL A 397 -22.10 7.50 -0.96
C VAL A 397 -22.80 8.55 -0.08
N ILE A 398 -22.79 9.82 -0.50
CA ILE A 398 -23.51 10.89 0.24
C ILE A 398 -25.01 10.56 0.31
N ALA A 399 -25.62 10.16 -0.81
CA ALA A 399 -27.04 9.80 -0.84
C ALA A 399 -27.37 8.61 0.06
N ASP A 400 -26.49 7.57 0.09
CA ASP A 400 -26.68 6.40 0.94
C ASP A 400 -26.53 6.73 2.42
N VAL A 401 -25.50 7.51 2.80
CA VAL A 401 -25.31 7.92 4.19
C VAL A 401 -26.48 8.77 4.69
N LEU A 402 -27.00 9.69 3.86
CA LEU A 402 -28.16 10.51 4.24
C LEU A 402 -29.46 9.70 4.44
N ARG A 403 -29.60 8.57 3.73
CA ARG A 403 -30.72 7.64 3.94
C ARG A 403 -30.57 6.76 5.18
N SER A 404 -29.33 6.60 5.68
CA SER A 404 -29.01 5.71 6.79
C SER A 404 -28.97 6.42 8.14
N ARG A 405 -29.06 7.76 8.16
CA ARG A 405 -29.20 8.61 9.35
C ARG A 405 -30.65 8.91 9.67
#